data_488d58213858d3c4799ac5ca2b1efd24
#
_entry.id   488d58213858d3c4799ac5ca2b1efd24
#
_cell.length_a   1.000
_cell.length_b   1.000
_cell.length_c   1.000
_cell.angle_alpha   90.00
_cell.angle_beta   90.00
_cell.angle_gamma   90.00
#
_symmetry.space_group_name_H-M   'P 1'
#
loop_
_entity.id
_entity.type
_entity.pdbx_description
1 polymer ?
#
loop_
_entity_poly.entity_id
_entity_poly.type
_entity_poly.pdbx_seq_one_letter_code
_entity_poly.pdbx_strand_id
1 'polypeptide(L)'
;QLAARWLLNIGFITIGGYPDQVPEAYLIPPSAFESDESIPRFDNIAPHLGIDTFDLSGGAIADDFDNDGYLDLVESTWDPNGQMRFFRNNRDGTFTDQTQQAGLEGLLGGLNLVQADYDNDSYVDVLVLRGAWMGEHGQHPNSLLRNNGDGTFSDVTFDVGLGDEHYPTQTASWADYDNDGDLDLYVGNEWTASLQAPSQLFRNNNDGTFTDVAVNAGVTNERFTKAVIWGDYDDDRFPDLFVSNLGQ
;
A
#
# COMPACT_ATOMS: atom_id res chain seq x y z
N GLN A 1 24.35 -15.58 -11.51
CA GLN A 1 24.62 -15.35 -12.96
C GLN A 1 23.34 -15.32 -13.79
N LEU A 2 22.35 -16.24 -13.58
CA LEU A 2 21.10 -16.28 -14.36
C LEU A 2 20.24 -15.02 -14.17
N ALA A 3 20.07 -14.56 -12.92
CA ALA A 3 19.30 -13.36 -12.63
C ALA A 3 19.89 -12.10 -13.27
N ALA A 4 21.20 -11.93 -13.24
CA ALA A 4 21.86 -10.77 -13.86
C ALA A 4 21.72 -10.80 -15.40
N ARG A 5 21.80 -12.00 -16.02
CA ARG A 5 21.55 -12.16 -17.46
C ARG A 5 20.12 -11.80 -17.83
N TRP A 6 19.16 -12.26 -17.04
CA TRP A 6 17.74 -11.93 -17.20
C TRP A 6 17.48 -10.43 -17.13
N LEU A 7 17.96 -9.79 -16.04
CA LEU A 7 17.81 -8.34 -15.84
C LEU A 7 18.43 -7.52 -16.96
N LEU A 8 19.60 -7.94 -17.48
CA LEU A 8 20.23 -7.27 -18.61
C LEU A 8 19.33 -7.28 -19.86
N ASN A 9 18.74 -8.44 -20.20
CA ASN A 9 17.84 -8.54 -21.35
C ASN A 9 16.56 -7.71 -21.14
N ILE A 10 15.96 -7.73 -19.94
CA ILE A 10 14.82 -6.88 -19.61
C ILE A 10 15.18 -5.39 -19.76
N GLY A 11 16.36 -4.96 -19.28
CA GLY A 11 16.83 -3.59 -19.46
C GLY A 11 16.89 -3.19 -20.94
N PHE A 12 17.43 -4.04 -21.81
CA PHE A 12 17.45 -3.79 -23.25
C PHE A 12 16.06 -3.81 -23.90
N ILE A 13 15.15 -4.66 -23.43
CA ILE A 13 13.74 -4.65 -23.88
C ILE A 13 13.09 -3.31 -23.53
N THR A 14 13.31 -2.82 -22.32
CA THR A 14 12.70 -1.56 -21.82
C THR A 14 13.15 -0.33 -22.64
N ILE A 15 14.43 -0.29 -23.06
CA ILE A 15 14.96 0.83 -23.86
C ILE A 15 14.86 0.61 -25.38
N GLY A 16 14.20 -0.48 -25.83
CA GLY A 16 14.01 -0.79 -27.25
C GLY A 16 15.28 -1.29 -27.97
N GLY A 17 16.33 -1.70 -27.23
CA GLY A 17 17.59 -2.20 -27.77
C GLY A 17 17.67 -3.72 -27.92
N TYR A 18 16.65 -4.45 -27.49
CA TYR A 18 16.62 -5.91 -27.61
C TYR A 18 16.03 -6.34 -28.97
N PRO A 19 16.56 -7.41 -29.63
CA PRO A 19 17.71 -8.24 -29.19
C PRO A 19 19.07 -7.67 -29.65
N ASP A 20 19.09 -6.69 -30.57
CA ASP A 20 20.24 -6.32 -31.41
C ASP A 20 21.41 -5.69 -30.63
N GLN A 21 21.12 -5.03 -29.52
CA GLN A 21 22.10 -4.34 -28.68
C GLN A 21 22.57 -5.18 -27.48
N VAL A 22 21.95 -6.34 -27.23
CA VAL A 22 22.37 -7.24 -26.13
C VAL A 22 23.68 -7.93 -26.55
N PRO A 23 24.76 -7.88 -25.73
CA PRO A 23 25.96 -8.63 -26.04
C PRO A 23 25.67 -10.12 -26.19
N GLU A 24 26.17 -10.74 -27.25
CA GLU A 24 25.85 -12.11 -27.68
C GLU A 24 26.03 -13.15 -26.54
N ALA A 25 27.09 -13.00 -25.74
CA ALA A 25 27.35 -13.88 -24.60
C ALA A 25 26.25 -13.87 -23.53
N TYR A 26 25.43 -12.84 -23.50
CA TYR A 26 24.36 -12.64 -22.52
C TYR A 26 22.96 -12.63 -23.13
N LEU A 27 22.87 -12.70 -24.44
CA LEU A 27 21.58 -12.71 -25.13
C LEU A 27 20.74 -13.93 -24.70
N ILE A 28 19.51 -13.66 -24.31
CA ILE A 28 18.45 -14.65 -24.24
C ILE A 28 17.71 -14.58 -25.58
N PRO A 29 17.67 -15.65 -26.36
CA PRO A 29 17.11 -15.58 -27.72
C PRO A 29 15.61 -15.23 -27.67
N PRO A 30 15.06 -14.50 -28.66
CA PRO A 30 13.64 -14.16 -28.73
C PRO A 30 12.70 -15.37 -28.55
N SER A 31 13.09 -16.53 -29.07
CA SER A 31 12.30 -17.77 -28.91
C SER A 31 12.09 -18.21 -27.45
N ALA A 32 12.92 -17.74 -26.51
CA ALA A 32 12.71 -18.04 -25.09
C ALA A 32 11.55 -17.22 -24.49
N PHE A 33 11.07 -16.19 -25.18
CA PHE A 33 9.94 -15.33 -24.79
C PHE A 33 8.69 -15.59 -25.65
N GLU A 34 8.77 -16.53 -26.62
CA GLU A 34 7.61 -16.93 -27.38
C GLU A 34 6.61 -17.65 -26.48
N SER A 35 5.34 -17.32 -26.65
CA SER A 35 4.21 -17.97 -25.97
C SER A 35 3.26 -18.48 -27.02
N ASP A 36 2.71 -19.67 -26.80
CA ASP A 36 1.64 -20.23 -27.64
C ASP A 36 0.33 -19.45 -27.50
N GLU A 37 0.24 -18.61 -26.44
CA GLU A 37 -0.91 -17.75 -26.16
C GLU A 37 -0.63 -16.30 -26.56
N SER A 38 -1.55 -15.73 -27.32
CA SER A 38 -1.53 -14.31 -27.67
C SER A 38 -2.28 -13.51 -26.60
N ILE A 39 -1.53 -12.85 -25.72
CA ILE A 39 -2.12 -11.90 -24.77
C ILE A 39 -2.12 -10.51 -25.38
N PRO A 40 -3.27 -9.81 -25.49
CA PRO A 40 -3.31 -8.43 -25.94
C PRO A 40 -2.40 -7.55 -25.09
N ARG A 41 -1.70 -6.61 -25.72
CA ARG A 41 -0.94 -5.61 -24.98
C ARG A 41 -1.90 -4.61 -24.34
N PHE A 42 -1.61 -4.22 -23.10
CA PHE A 42 -2.25 -3.08 -22.48
C PHE A 42 -1.47 -1.82 -22.91
N ASP A 43 -2.17 -0.89 -23.55
CA ASP A 43 -1.59 0.41 -23.88
C ASP A 43 -1.49 1.27 -22.60
N ASN A 44 -0.39 2.02 -22.46
CA ASN A 44 -0.29 3.02 -21.40
C ASN A 44 -1.17 4.21 -21.75
N ILE A 45 -2.32 4.33 -21.10
CA ILE A 45 -3.28 5.42 -21.29
C ILE A 45 -3.16 6.51 -20.24
N ALA A 46 -2.30 6.36 -19.23
CA ALA A 46 -2.14 7.30 -18.12
C ALA A 46 -1.93 8.76 -18.57
N PRO A 47 -1.08 9.06 -19.63
CA PRO A 47 -0.93 10.42 -20.12
C PRO A 47 -2.22 11.04 -20.67
N HIS A 48 -3.10 10.23 -21.24
CA HIS A 48 -4.39 10.70 -21.77
C HIS A 48 -5.44 10.91 -20.69
N LEU A 49 -5.27 10.24 -19.53
CA LEU A 49 -6.21 10.30 -18.41
C LEU A 49 -5.85 11.40 -17.40
N GLY A 50 -4.65 12.01 -17.50
CA GLY A 50 -4.20 13.02 -16.53
C GLY A 50 -3.59 12.44 -15.26
N ILE A 51 -3.16 11.16 -15.29
CA ILE A 51 -2.56 10.43 -14.17
C ILE A 51 -1.14 9.95 -14.48
N ASP A 52 -0.43 10.62 -15.40
CA ASP A 52 0.93 10.29 -15.80
C ASP A 52 1.93 10.96 -14.84
N THR A 53 2.15 10.31 -13.71
CA THR A 53 3.12 10.74 -12.72
C THR A 53 4.43 9.99 -12.88
N PHE A 54 5.53 10.63 -12.48
CA PHE A 54 6.86 10.03 -12.51
C PHE A 54 7.49 10.14 -11.12
N ASP A 55 7.51 9.02 -10.42
CA ASP A 55 8.10 8.91 -9.08
C ASP A 55 8.58 7.47 -8.83
N LEU A 56 9.12 7.19 -7.63
CA LEU A 56 9.40 5.82 -7.20
C LEU A 56 8.09 5.11 -6.88
N SER A 57 7.98 3.85 -7.31
CA SER A 57 6.78 3.05 -7.11
C SER A 57 6.38 2.97 -5.64
N GLY A 58 5.13 3.31 -5.34
CA GLY A 58 4.47 3.15 -4.05
C GLY A 58 3.20 2.32 -4.19
N GLY A 59 2.25 2.53 -3.31
CA GLY A 59 0.90 1.99 -3.37
C GLY A 59 0.00 2.81 -4.28
N ALA A 60 -1.02 2.17 -4.83
CA ALA A 60 -2.13 2.84 -5.50
C ALA A 60 -3.44 2.13 -5.12
N ILE A 61 -4.44 2.91 -4.79
CA ILE A 61 -5.79 2.44 -4.46
C ILE A 61 -6.83 3.17 -5.29
N ALA A 62 -7.93 2.51 -5.57
CA ALA A 62 -9.07 3.08 -6.27
C ALA A 62 -10.32 2.83 -5.44
N ASP A 63 -11.03 3.89 -5.11
CA ASP A 63 -12.31 3.84 -4.42
C ASP A 63 -13.15 5.08 -4.75
N ASP A 64 -14.42 5.06 -4.40
CA ASP A 64 -15.33 6.20 -4.55
C ASP A 64 -15.24 7.10 -3.31
N PHE A 65 -14.21 7.96 -3.28
CA PHE A 65 -13.89 8.77 -2.09
C PHE A 65 -14.85 9.95 -1.87
N ASP A 66 -15.65 10.33 -2.87
CA ASP A 66 -16.65 11.41 -2.73
C ASP A 66 -18.10 10.93 -2.86
N ASN A 67 -18.31 9.60 -2.89
CA ASN A 67 -19.63 8.94 -2.99
C ASN A 67 -20.42 9.37 -4.22
N ASP A 68 -19.74 9.67 -5.35
CA ASP A 68 -20.37 10.11 -6.60
C ASP A 68 -20.66 8.97 -7.58
N GLY A 69 -20.27 7.73 -7.26
CA GLY A 69 -20.46 6.53 -8.06
C GLY A 69 -19.33 6.25 -9.05
N TYR A 70 -18.24 7.02 -9.03
CA TYR A 70 -17.05 6.82 -9.87
C TYR A 70 -15.81 6.66 -9.02
N LEU A 71 -14.93 5.74 -9.45
CA LEU A 71 -13.69 5.47 -8.70
C LEU A 71 -12.69 6.59 -8.92
N ASP A 72 -12.20 7.15 -7.83
CA ASP A 72 -11.05 8.04 -7.74
C ASP A 72 -9.77 7.23 -7.51
N LEU A 73 -8.61 7.88 -7.52
CA LEU A 73 -7.33 7.24 -7.30
C LEU A 73 -6.53 7.98 -6.22
N VAL A 74 -5.91 7.21 -5.33
CA VAL A 74 -4.86 7.70 -4.45
C VAL A 74 -3.59 6.94 -4.76
N GLU A 75 -2.48 7.64 -4.97
CA GLU A 75 -1.16 7.03 -5.14
C GLU A 75 -0.17 7.57 -4.11
N SER A 76 0.76 6.72 -3.73
CA SER A 76 1.90 7.07 -2.88
C SER A 76 3.20 6.72 -3.57
N THR A 77 4.32 7.12 -2.98
CA THR A 77 5.65 6.83 -3.50
C THR A 77 6.56 6.30 -2.41
N TRP A 78 7.45 5.37 -2.74
CA TRP A 78 8.46 4.88 -1.80
C TRP A 78 9.52 5.93 -1.47
N ASP A 79 9.67 7.00 -2.28
CA ASP A 79 10.55 8.12 -1.96
C ASP A 79 10.02 8.86 -0.71
N PRO A 80 10.79 8.93 0.40
CA PRO A 80 10.36 9.65 1.61
C PRO A 80 10.11 11.14 1.40
N ASN A 81 10.61 11.72 0.31
CA ASN A 81 10.39 13.13 -0.07
C ASN A 81 9.37 13.28 -1.20
N GLY A 82 8.87 12.16 -1.75
CA GLY A 82 7.89 12.18 -2.83
C GLY A 82 6.50 12.48 -2.32
N GLN A 83 5.74 13.26 -3.08
CA GLN A 83 4.39 13.67 -2.74
C GLN A 83 3.39 12.57 -3.09
N MET A 84 2.58 12.11 -2.13
CA MET A 84 1.38 11.33 -2.45
C MET A 84 0.38 12.17 -3.23
N ARG A 85 -0.50 11.53 -4.02
CA ARG A 85 -1.46 12.23 -4.88
C ARG A 85 -2.86 11.67 -4.75
N PHE A 86 -3.83 12.57 -4.90
CA PHE A 86 -5.24 12.25 -5.02
C PHE A 86 -5.77 12.75 -6.36
N PHE A 87 -6.31 11.83 -7.15
CA PHE A 87 -6.88 12.12 -8.47
C PHE A 87 -8.36 11.85 -8.46
N ARG A 88 -9.13 12.91 -8.57
CA ARG A 88 -10.58 12.83 -8.69
C ARG A 88 -10.98 12.46 -10.12
N ASN A 89 -11.94 11.55 -10.26
CA ASN A 89 -12.55 11.16 -11.52
C ASN A 89 -13.49 12.27 -12.05
N ASN A 90 -13.28 12.70 -13.30
CA ASN A 90 -14.08 13.73 -13.93
C ASN A 90 -15.38 13.19 -14.57
N ARG A 91 -15.65 11.88 -14.47
CA ARG A 91 -16.80 11.17 -15.06
C ARG A 91 -16.84 11.18 -16.59
N ASP A 92 -15.78 11.61 -17.23
CA ASP A 92 -15.58 11.63 -18.69
C ASP A 92 -14.45 10.72 -19.17
N GLY A 93 -13.90 9.92 -18.25
CA GLY A 93 -12.77 9.04 -18.48
C GLY A 93 -11.41 9.71 -18.24
N THR A 94 -11.40 10.92 -17.66
CA THR A 94 -10.17 11.61 -17.24
C THR A 94 -10.17 11.88 -15.74
N PHE A 95 -9.02 12.29 -15.21
CA PHE A 95 -8.84 12.62 -13.80
C PHE A 95 -8.25 14.01 -13.63
N THR A 96 -8.50 14.60 -12.46
CA THR A 96 -7.89 15.86 -12.05
C THR A 96 -7.12 15.66 -10.76
N ASP A 97 -5.84 16.05 -10.72
CA ASP A 97 -5.06 16.09 -9.49
C ASP A 97 -5.67 17.12 -8.53
N GLN A 98 -6.17 16.65 -7.40
CA GLN A 98 -6.77 17.44 -6.33
C GLN A 98 -5.99 17.35 -5.02
N THR A 99 -4.75 16.91 -5.04
CA THR A 99 -3.89 16.71 -3.86
C THR A 99 -3.87 17.92 -2.93
N GLN A 100 -3.70 19.12 -3.48
CA GLN A 100 -3.69 20.35 -2.69
C GLN A 100 -5.06 20.67 -2.11
N GLN A 101 -6.12 20.55 -2.92
CA GLN A 101 -7.51 20.83 -2.52
C GLN A 101 -8.00 19.85 -1.45
N ALA A 102 -7.54 18.60 -1.54
CA ALA A 102 -7.84 17.55 -0.59
C ALA A 102 -7.05 17.68 0.75
N GLY A 103 -6.16 18.68 0.88
CA GLY A 103 -5.37 18.88 2.09
C GLY A 103 -4.18 17.92 2.24
N LEU A 104 -3.80 17.23 1.16
CA LEU A 104 -2.74 16.20 1.18
C LEU A 104 -1.36 16.74 0.79
N GLU A 105 -1.23 18.04 0.48
CA GLU A 105 0.06 18.64 0.17
C GLU A 105 1.00 18.58 1.37
N GLY A 106 2.21 18.07 1.17
CA GLY A 106 3.21 17.86 2.22
C GLY A 106 3.10 16.54 2.96
N LEU A 107 2.10 15.69 2.66
CA LEU A 107 2.09 14.30 3.08
C LEU A 107 2.95 13.49 2.11
N LEU A 108 4.11 13.07 2.61
CA LEU A 108 5.18 12.52 1.78
C LEU A 108 5.37 11.03 2.01
N GLY A 109 5.87 10.35 1.00
CA GLY A 109 6.23 8.94 1.05
C GLY A 109 5.02 8.01 1.10
N GLY A 110 5.28 6.75 1.36
CA GLY A 110 4.30 5.67 1.46
C GLY A 110 4.60 4.53 0.49
N LEU A 111 4.96 3.36 1.03
CA LEU A 111 5.20 2.18 0.19
C LEU A 111 3.87 1.55 -0.24
N ASN A 112 2.93 1.44 0.70
CA ASN A 112 1.62 0.85 0.48
C ASN A 112 0.51 1.73 1.03
N LEU A 113 -0.68 1.52 0.50
CA LEU A 113 -1.93 2.15 0.91
C LEU A 113 -2.95 1.05 1.20
N VAL A 114 -3.75 1.23 2.24
CA VAL A 114 -4.95 0.43 2.48
C VAL A 114 -6.10 1.37 2.83
N GLN A 115 -7.30 1.05 2.35
CA GLN A 115 -8.48 1.87 2.56
C GLN A 115 -9.57 1.10 3.30
N ALA A 116 -10.36 1.82 4.09
CA ALA A 116 -11.56 1.34 4.74
C ALA A 116 -12.36 2.53 5.30
N ASP A 117 -13.64 2.38 5.49
CA ASP A 117 -14.46 3.24 6.33
C ASP A 117 -14.30 2.76 7.79
N TYR A 118 -13.25 3.29 8.50
CA TYR A 118 -12.88 2.77 9.82
C TYR A 118 -13.75 3.32 10.96
N ASP A 119 -14.42 4.45 10.74
CA ASP A 119 -15.25 5.13 11.75
C ASP A 119 -16.75 5.04 11.44
N ASN A 120 -17.13 4.24 10.42
CA ASN A 120 -18.51 3.97 10.01
C ASN A 120 -19.29 5.23 9.60
N ASP A 121 -18.60 6.24 9.05
CA ASP A 121 -19.23 7.48 8.58
C ASP A 121 -19.69 7.42 7.12
N SER A 122 -19.47 6.30 6.44
CA SER A 122 -19.76 6.00 5.04
C SER A 122 -18.82 6.67 4.03
N TYR A 123 -17.72 7.27 4.45
CA TYR A 123 -16.65 7.73 3.59
C TYR A 123 -15.41 6.85 3.78
N VAL A 124 -14.77 6.53 2.66
CA VAL A 124 -13.60 5.65 2.69
C VAL A 124 -12.38 6.44 3.10
N ASP A 125 -11.69 5.97 4.14
CA ASP A 125 -10.44 6.53 4.67
C ASP A 125 -9.22 5.85 4.10
N VAL A 126 -8.03 6.45 4.28
CA VAL A 126 -6.79 5.95 3.72
C VAL A 126 -5.72 5.81 4.80
N LEU A 127 -5.16 4.62 4.94
CA LEU A 127 -3.96 4.39 5.76
C LEU A 127 -2.72 4.30 4.86
N VAL A 128 -1.76 5.18 5.08
CA VAL A 128 -0.48 5.24 4.36
C VAL A 128 0.59 4.54 5.18
N LEU A 129 1.22 3.51 4.60
CA LEU A 129 2.23 2.69 5.26
C LEU A 129 3.63 3.11 4.82
N ARG A 130 4.54 3.35 5.79
CA ARG A 130 5.86 3.91 5.53
C ARG A 130 7.00 3.07 6.11
N GLY A 131 8.18 3.29 5.59
CA GLY A 131 9.45 2.85 6.15
C GLY A 131 9.92 1.45 5.76
N ALA A 132 9.09 0.60 5.18
CA ALA A 132 9.51 -0.73 4.74
C ALA A 132 10.67 -0.66 3.74
N TRP A 133 11.56 -1.66 3.80
CA TRP A 133 12.82 -1.78 3.05
C TRP A 133 13.92 -0.76 3.42
N MET A 134 13.67 0.13 4.38
CA MET A 134 14.63 1.15 4.82
C MET A 134 15.42 0.73 6.07
N GLY A 135 15.11 -0.44 6.66
CA GLY A 135 15.75 -0.92 7.89
C GLY A 135 15.64 0.09 9.04
N GLU A 136 16.75 0.38 9.71
CA GLU A 136 16.76 1.32 10.86
C GLU A 136 16.36 2.76 10.49
N HIS A 137 16.45 3.12 9.22
CA HIS A 137 16.01 4.43 8.71
C HIS A 137 14.52 4.49 8.38
N GLY A 138 13.81 3.37 8.49
CA GLY A 138 12.39 3.27 8.16
C GLY A 138 11.44 3.58 9.32
N GLN A 139 11.90 4.16 10.42
CA GLN A 139 11.06 4.53 11.55
C GLN A 139 10.29 5.83 11.27
N HIS A 140 9.42 5.78 10.25
CA HIS A 140 8.54 6.86 9.88
C HIS A 140 7.12 6.59 10.38
N PRO A 141 6.38 7.61 10.86
CA PRO A 141 4.98 7.43 11.22
C PRO A 141 4.17 7.05 9.97
N ASN A 142 3.28 6.08 10.12
CA ASN A 142 2.19 5.88 9.17
C ASN A 142 1.25 7.09 9.21
N SER A 143 0.30 7.20 8.30
CA SER A 143 -0.75 8.23 8.39
C SER A 143 -2.12 7.59 8.18
N LEU A 144 -3.03 7.76 9.14
CA LEU A 144 -4.44 7.53 8.94
C LEU A 144 -5.09 8.84 8.52
N LEU A 145 -5.52 8.88 7.27
CA LEU A 145 -6.14 10.03 6.63
C LEU A 145 -7.66 9.81 6.64
N ARG A 146 -8.35 10.47 7.58
CA ARG A 146 -9.80 10.43 7.64
C ARG A 146 -10.39 11.29 6.51
N ASN A 147 -11.30 10.74 5.75
CA ASN A 147 -12.08 11.43 4.76
C ASN A 147 -13.17 12.27 5.45
N ASN A 148 -13.20 13.57 5.20
CA ASN A 148 -14.14 14.47 5.85
C ASN A 148 -15.51 14.54 5.15
N GLY A 149 -15.70 13.79 4.05
CA GLY A 149 -16.94 13.78 3.26
C GLY A 149 -17.20 15.05 2.43
N ASP A 150 -16.25 15.96 2.41
CA ASP A 150 -16.33 17.24 1.66
C ASP A 150 -15.25 17.36 0.56
N GLY A 151 -14.57 16.24 0.25
CA GLY A 151 -13.46 16.17 -0.70
C GLY A 151 -12.10 16.49 -0.09
N THR A 152 -12.02 16.60 1.25
CA THR A 152 -10.76 16.81 1.99
C THR A 152 -10.48 15.66 2.93
N PHE A 153 -9.20 15.52 3.32
CA PHE A 153 -8.75 14.53 4.31
C PHE A 153 -8.07 15.23 5.49
N SER A 154 -8.14 14.60 6.64
CA SER A 154 -7.45 15.02 7.87
C SER A 154 -6.53 13.90 8.35
N ASP A 155 -5.25 14.18 8.59
CA ASP A 155 -4.35 13.22 9.24
C ASP A 155 -4.68 13.17 10.74
N VAL A 156 -5.29 12.07 11.16
CA VAL A 156 -5.76 11.84 12.54
C VAL A 156 -4.90 10.84 13.31
N THR A 157 -3.78 10.39 12.73
CA THR A 157 -2.94 9.30 13.23
C THR A 157 -2.61 9.41 14.72
N PHE A 158 -2.18 10.59 15.14
CA PHE A 158 -1.80 10.82 16.54
C PHE A 158 -3.02 10.98 17.46
N ASP A 159 -4.10 11.56 16.95
CA ASP A 159 -5.34 11.79 17.72
C ASP A 159 -6.04 10.48 18.05
N VAL A 160 -5.94 9.49 17.17
CA VAL A 160 -6.58 8.18 17.33
C VAL A 160 -5.68 7.12 18.01
N GLY A 161 -4.42 7.45 18.35
CA GLY A 161 -3.50 6.55 19.04
C GLY A 161 -2.71 5.58 18.15
N LEU A 162 -2.61 5.83 16.84
CA LEU A 162 -1.80 5.03 15.90
C LEU A 162 -0.37 5.59 15.73
N GLY A 163 -0.06 6.72 16.34
CA GLY A 163 1.20 7.44 16.16
C GLY A 163 2.22 7.27 17.28
N ASP A 164 2.00 6.40 18.27
CA ASP A 164 2.88 6.28 19.44
C ASP A 164 4.22 5.59 19.11
N GLU A 165 4.17 4.58 18.22
CA GLU A 165 5.33 3.79 17.82
C GLU A 165 5.54 3.88 16.30
N HIS A 166 6.79 4.09 15.88
CA HIS A 166 7.15 4.24 14.47
C HIS A 166 8.02 3.07 14.03
N TYR A 167 7.45 2.14 13.31
CA TYR A 167 8.13 0.97 12.78
C TYR A 167 8.15 0.99 11.25
N PRO A 168 9.16 0.35 10.62
CA PRO A 168 9.13 0.10 9.18
C PRO A 168 7.93 -0.80 8.84
N THR A 169 6.87 -0.21 8.31
CA THR A 169 5.61 -0.90 8.03
C THR A 169 5.53 -1.33 6.59
N GLN A 170 5.33 -2.64 6.36
CA GLN A 170 5.21 -3.22 5.03
C GLN A 170 3.77 -3.35 4.56
N THR A 171 2.87 -3.68 5.48
CA THR A 171 1.51 -4.12 5.15
C THR A 171 0.57 -3.87 6.32
N ALA A 172 -0.71 -3.73 6.04
CA ALA A 172 -1.75 -3.70 7.04
C ALA A 172 -3.04 -4.30 6.46
N SER A 173 -3.97 -4.69 7.32
CA SER A 173 -5.27 -5.19 6.89
C SER A 173 -6.33 -4.90 7.96
N TRP A 174 -7.48 -4.43 7.49
CA TRP A 174 -8.66 -4.15 8.31
C TRP A 174 -9.55 -5.37 8.42
N ALA A 175 -10.14 -5.59 9.59
CA ALA A 175 -11.22 -6.54 9.84
C ALA A 175 -11.89 -6.25 11.18
N ASP A 176 -13.15 -6.57 11.29
CA ASP A 176 -13.87 -6.68 12.57
C ASP A 176 -13.56 -8.06 13.17
N TYR A 177 -12.41 -8.17 13.90
CA TYR A 177 -11.93 -9.49 14.36
C TYR A 177 -12.69 -10.02 15.56
N ASP A 178 -13.33 -9.15 16.35
CA ASP A 178 -14.09 -9.54 17.55
C ASP A 178 -15.62 -9.44 17.36
N ASN A 179 -16.05 -9.11 16.14
CA ASN A 179 -17.46 -9.01 15.72
C ASN A 179 -18.27 -7.99 16.53
N ASP A 180 -17.65 -6.87 16.90
CA ASP A 180 -18.33 -5.77 17.61
C ASP A 180 -18.95 -4.72 16.66
N GLY A 181 -18.68 -4.82 15.36
CA GLY A 181 -19.20 -3.98 14.28
C GLY A 181 -18.27 -2.86 13.86
N ASP A 182 -17.10 -2.73 14.49
CA ASP A 182 -16.09 -1.72 14.16
C ASP A 182 -14.85 -2.38 13.51
N LEU A 183 -14.22 -1.69 12.59
CA LEU A 183 -13.02 -2.23 11.93
C LEU A 183 -11.79 -2.06 12.80
N ASP A 184 -11.10 -3.15 13.04
CA ASP A 184 -9.80 -3.25 13.68
C ASP A 184 -8.69 -3.30 12.66
N LEU A 185 -7.45 -3.01 13.10
CA LEU A 185 -6.32 -2.90 12.21
C LEU A 185 -5.15 -3.79 12.66
N TYR A 186 -4.74 -4.74 11.81
CA TYR A 186 -3.45 -5.42 12.00
C TYR A 186 -2.38 -4.79 11.12
N VAL A 187 -1.24 -4.39 11.74
CA VAL A 187 -0.10 -3.74 11.10
C VAL A 187 1.11 -4.67 11.10
N GLY A 188 1.60 -5.00 9.92
CA GLY A 188 2.73 -5.89 9.71
C GLY A 188 4.04 -5.11 9.51
N ASN A 189 4.93 -5.19 10.50
CA ASN A 189 6.20 -4.48 10.54
C ASN A 189 7.40 -5.37 10.18
N GLU A 190 8.51 -4.75 9.78
CA GLU A 190 9.76 -5.42 9.40
C GLU A 190 10.70 -5.58 10.60
N TRP A 191 10.46 -6.59 11.42
CA TRP A 191 11.35 -6.95 12.51
C TRP A 191 12.70 -7.45 12.00
N THR A 192 13.77 -6.94 12.59
CA THR A 192 15.14 -7.45 12.40
C THR A 192 15.87 -7.55 13.75
N ALA A 193 17.02 -8.22 13.78
CA ALA A 193 17.81 -8.32 15.01
C ALA A 193 18.33 -6.96 15.53
N SER A 194 18.51 -5.98 14.63
CA SER A 194 18.96 -4.63 14.96
C SER A 194 17.82 -3.66 15.21
N LEU A 195 16.61 -3.99 14.74
CA LEU A 195 15.41 -3.16 14.92
C LEU A 195 14.23 -4.04 15.34
N GLN A 196 13.88 -3.95 16.61
CA GLN A 196 12.74 -4.68 17.17
C GLN A 196 11.45 -3.95 16.85
N ALA A 197 10.82 -4.35 15.74
CA ALA A 197 9.59 -3.79 15.22
C ALA A 197 8.48 -4.85 15.17
N PRO A 198 7.85 -5.19 16.31
CA PRO A 198 6.80 -6.21 16.35
C PRO A 198 5.59 -5.74 15.53
N SER A 199 4.89 -6.70 14.92
CA SER A 199 3.58 -6.41 14.33
C SER A 199 2.55 -6.11 15.43
N GLN A 200 1.57 -5.26 15.11
CA GLN A 200 0.62 -4.70 16.05
C GLN A 200 -0.82 -5.05 15.65
N LEU A 201 -1.68 -5.24 16.64
CA LEU A 201 -3.13 -5.35 16.47
C LEU A 201 -3.79 -4.20 17.20
N PHE A 202 -4.31 -3.25 16.48
CA PHE A 202 -5.02 -2.11 17.00
C PHE A 202 -6.52 -2.39 17.02
N ARG A 203 -7.09 -2.56 18.21
CA ARG A 203 -8.52 -2.67 18.39
C ARG A 203 -9.16 -1.28 18.37
N ASN A 204 -10.21 -1.11 17.58
CA ASN A 204 -11.06 0.07 17.61
C ASN A 204 -11.84 0.10 18.93
N ASN A 205 -11.85 1.23 19.63
CA ASN A 205 -12.51 1.37 20.93
C ASN A 205 -13.94 1.93 20.80
N ASN A 206 -14.44 2.14 19.59
CA ASN A 206 -15.75 2.74 19.30
C ASN A 206 -15.92 4.17 19.91
N ASP A 207 -14.81 4.84 20.16
CA ASP A 207 -14.78 6.23 20.65
C ASP A 207 -13.89 7.14 19.78
N GLY A 208 -13.50 6.64 18.60
CA GLY A 208 -12.61 7.29 17.66
C GLY A 208 -11.12 7.06 17.97
N THR A 209 -10.79 6.14 18.88
CA THR A 209 -9.40 5.79 19.23
C THR A 209 -9.12 4.31 19.06
N PHE A 210 -7.82 3.96 19.01
CA PHE A 210 -7.35 2.58 18.91
C PHE A 210 -6.46 2.22 20.11
N THR A 211 -6.44 0.93 20.45
CA THR A 211 -5.55 0.37 21.48
C THR A 211 -4.77 -0.80 20.89
N ASP A 212 -3.43 -0.80 21.00
CA ASP A 212 -2.63 -1.97 20.61
C ASP A 212 -2.86 -3.11 21.62
N VAL A 213 -3.45 -4.19 21.13
CA VAL A 213 -3.79 -5.39 21.91
C VAL A 213 -3.01 -6.63 21.46
N ALA A 214 -2.03 -6.51 20.54
CA ALA A 214 -1.32 -7.64 19.94
C ALA A 214 -0.72 -8.60 20.96
N VAL A 215 -0.13 -8.08 22.03
CA VAL A 215 0.44 -8.89 23.13
C VAL A 215 -0.65 -9.65 23.87
N ASN A 216 -1.76 -8.99 24.19
CA ASN A 216 -2.87 -9.60 24.94
C ASN A 216 -3.61 -10.64 24.11
N ALA A 217 -3.76 -10.38 22.81
CA ALA A 217 -4.37 -11.29 21.85
C ALA A 217 -3.45 -12.46 21.43
N GLY A 218 -2.14 -12.40 21.77
CA GLY A 218 -1.17 -13.45 21.43
C GLY A 218 -0.79 -13.48 19.95
N VAL A 219 -0.95 -12.35 19.24
CA VAL A 219 -0.71 -12.23 17.80
C VAL A 219 0.49 -11.34 17.46
N THR A 220 1.33 -11.02 18.45
CA THR A 220 2.59 -10.30 18.22
C THR A 220 3.49 -11.14 17.31
N ASN A 221 3.94 -10.55 16.21
CA ASN A 221 4.83 -11.21 15.26
C ASN A 221 6.20 -10.51 15.25
N GLU A 222 7.22 -11.19 15.75
CA GLU A 222 8.62 -10.73 15.82
C GLU A 222 9.41 -11.25 14.63
N ARG A 223 8.91 -11.00 13.40
CA ARG A 223 9.50 -11.44 12.14
C ARG A 223 9.42 -10.35 11.09
N PHE A 224 10.15 -10.55 10.00
CA PHE A 224 10.13 -9.64 8.85
C PHE A 224 8.83 -9.87 8.05
N THR A 225 7.77 -9.14 8.42
CA THR A 225 6.43 -9.32 7.84
C THR A 225 6.38 -8.80 6.40
N LYS A 226 5.71 -9.51 5.51
CA LYS A 226 5.53 -9.15 4.10
C LYS A 226 4.10 -9.05 3.63
N ALA A 227 3.21 -9.83 4.22
CA ALA A 227 1.80 -9.72 3.93
C ALA A 227 0.97 -10.13 5.15
N VAL A 228 -0.18 -9.51 5.29
CA VAL A 228 -1.21 -9.85 6.26
C VAL A 228 -2.55 -9.89 5.55
N ILE A 229 -3.40 -10.81 5.96
CA ILE A 229 -4.78 -10.93 5.46
C ILE A 229 -5.66 -11.57 6.53
N TRP A 230 -6.91 -11.17 6.54
CA TRP A 230 -7.95 -11.77 7.34
C TRP A 230 -8.87 -12.64 6.49
N GLY A 231 -9.40 -13.69 7.09
CA GLY A 231 -10.41 -14.55 6.47
C GLY A 231 -10.89 -15.60 7.44
N ASP A 232 -12.16 -15.95 7.38
CA ASP A 232 -12.74 -17.04 8.18
C ASP A 232 -12.31 -18.39 7.54
N TYR A 233 -11.25 -18.98 8.11
CA TYR A 233 -10.63 -20.20 7.59
C TYR A 233 -11.41 -21.46 7.96
N ASP A 234 -12.02 -21.47 9.13
CA ASP A 234 -12.67 -22.67 9.70
C ASP A 234 -14.21 -22.58 9.77
N ASP A 235 -14.80 -21.53 9.15
CA ASP A 235 -16.25 -21.28 9.07
C ASP A 235 -16.89 -21.04 10.45
N ASP A 236 -16.14 -20.46 11.41
CA ASP A 236 -16.66 -20.15 12.76
C ASP A 236 -17.26 -18.75 12.87
N ARG A 237 -17.15 -17.94 11.80
CA ARG A 237 -17.62 -16.56 11.63
C ARG A 237 -16.76 -15.51 12.31
N PHE A 238 -15.60 -15.87 12.83
CA PHE A 238 -14.59 -14.93 13.27
C PHE A 238 -13.48 -14.88 12.22
N PRO A 239 -12.99 -13.69 11.83
CA PRO A 239 -11.85 -13.62 10.93
C PRO A 239 -10.58 -14.17 11.58
N ASP A 240 -9.94 -15.12 10.88
CA ASP A 240 -8.60 -15.61 11.21
C ASP A 240 -7.52 -14.73 10.60
N LEU A 241 -6.40 -14.59 11.27
CA LEU A 241 -5.27 -13.81 10.83
C LEU A 241 -4.19 -14.69 10.18
N PHE A 242 -3.87 -14.42 8.91
CA PHE A 242 -2.73 -15.02 8.24
C PHE A 242 -1.62 -14.00 8.04
N VAL A 243 -0.40 -14.32 8.54
CA VAL A 243 0.78 -13.45 8.46
C VAL A 243 1.90 -14.16 7.70
N SER A 244 2.38 -13.55 6.61
CA SER A 244 3.49 -14.04 5.81
C SER A 244 4.78 -13.28 6.13
N ASN A 245 5.86 -14.02 6.33
CA ASN A 245 7.16 -13.48 6.73
C ASN A 245 8.26 -13.82 5.72
N LEU A 246 9.23 -12.95 5.54
CA LEU A 246 10.44 -13.21 4.79
C LEU A 246 11.51 -13.81 5.71
N GLY A 247 12.12 -14.92 5.27
CA GLY A 247 13.13 -15.62 6.06
C GLY A 247 12.52 -16.55 7.12
N GLN A 248 13.38 -17.11 7.95
CA GLN A 248 13.00 -18.03 9.05
C GLN A 248 12.84 -17.25 10.35
#